data_3123edc0a529d2cab0fd4d051d876248
#
_entry.id   3123edc0a529d2cab0fd4d051d876248
#
_cell.length_a   1.000
_cell.length_b   1.000
_cell.length_c   1.000
_cell.angle_alpha   90.00
_cell.angle_beta   90.00
_cell.angle_gamma   90.00
#
_symmetry.space_group_name_H-M   'P 1'
#
loop_
_entity.id
_entity.type
_entity.pdbx_description
1 polymer ?
#
loop_
_entity_poly.entity_id
_entity_poly.type
_entity_poly.pdbx_seq_one_letter_code
_entity_poly.pdbx_strand_id
1 'polypeptide(L)' 'MRKHHQGLEGRIVEVIDGPFTGFRGEVKEVDEQTVKVDVQAYGRVTPMDLALKQIELVPENSN' A
#
# COMPACT_ATOMS: atom_id res chain seq x y z
N MET A 1 2.10 20.15 -11.11
CA MET A 1 1.67 19.67 -10.97
C MET A 1 1.34 18.75 -10.31
N ARG A 2 0.54 18.26 -10.14
CA ARG A 2 0.27 17.44 -9.44
C ARG A 2 -0.12 16.32 -10.00
N LYS A 3 0.23 15.28 -9.64
CA LYS A 3 -0.07 14.13 -10.07
C LYS A 3 -1.10 13.60 -9.36
N HIS A 4 -1.92 12.83 -9.81
CA HIS A 4 -2.99 12.29 -9.14
C HIS A 4 -2.67 11.34 -8.16
N HIS A 5 -1.63 10.61 -8.32
CA HIS A 5 -1.35 9.51 -7.43
C HIS A 5 -0.67 9.90 -6.18
N GLN A 6 -0.39 11.17 -6.04
CA GLN A 6 0.33 11.56 -4.88
C GLN A 6 -0.38 11.29 -3.61
N GLY A 7 -1.68 11.16 -3.64
CA GLY A 7 -2.38 10.91 -2.42
C GLY A 7 -2.10 9.58 -1.79
N LEU A 8 -1.56 8.63 -2.54
CA LEU A 8 -1.29 7.32 -1.97
C LEU A 8 0.09 7.20 -1.36
N GLU A 9 1.04 7.99 -1.82
CA GLU A 9 2.40 7.82 -1.30
C GLU A 9 2.45 8.21 0.14
N GLY A 10 3.05 7.36 0.94
CA GLY A 10 3.10 7.58 2.37
C GLY A 10 1.89 7.09 3.14
N ARG A 11 0.86 6.64 2.43
CA ARG A 11 -0.35 6.19 3.09
C ARG A 11 -0.23 4.73 3.48
N ILE A 12 -1.00 4.34 4.46
CA ILE A 12 -1.03 2.94 4.89
C ILE A 12 -2.15 2.25 4.15
N VAL A 13 -1.84 1.07 3.62
CA VAL A 13 -2.83 0.27 2.91
C VAL A 13 -2.83 -1.13 3.48
N GLU A 14 -3.91 -1.82 3.25
CA GLU A 14 -4.03 -3.21 3.67
C GLU A 14 -4.09 -4.06 2.41
N VAL A 15 -3.37 -5.17 2.42
CA VAL A 15 -3.41 -6.10 1.31
C VAL A 15 -4.70 -6.90 1.42
N ILE A 16 -5.50 -6.86 0.37
CA ILE A 16 -6.80 -7.51 0.41
C ILE A 16 -6.88 -8.72 -0.51
N ASP A 17 -5.80 -9.03 -1.21
CA ASP A 17 -5.83 -10.17 -2.11
C ASP A 17 -4.41 -10.69 -2.24
N GLY A 18 -4.27 -12.00 -2.38
CA GLY A 18 -2.97 -12.61 -2.53
C GLY A 18 -2.47 -13.20 -1.25
N PRO A 19 -1.24 -13.70 -1.26
CA PRO A 19 -0.73 -14.43 -0.12
C PRO A 19 -0.49 -13.57 1.12
N PHE A 20 -0.46 -12.26 0.97
CA PHE A 20 -0.24 -11.41 2.13
C PHE A 20 -1.50 -10.67 2.55
N THR A 21 -2.65 -11.22 2.18
CA THR A 21 -3.92 -10.62 2.58
C THR A 21 -3.97 -10.44 4.07
N GLY A 22 -4.40 -9.26 4.49
CA GLY A 22 -4.51 -8.94 5.90
C GLY A 22 -3.35 -8.18 6.48
N PHE A 23 -2.20 -8.21 5.82
CA PHE A 23 -1.09 -7.40 6.29
C PHE A 23 -1.20 -5.99 5.78
N ARG A 24 -0.55 -5.08 6.44
CA ARG A 24 -0.58 -3.68 6.07
C ARG A 24 0.81 -3.20 5.73
N GLY A 25 0.87 -2.12 4.98
CA GLY A 25 2.15 -1.57 4.61
C GLY A 25 2.01 -0.12 4.21
N GLU A 26 3.16 0.49 3.98
CA GLU A 26 3.21 1.88 3.58
C GLU A 26 3.53 1.97 2.11
N VAL A 27 2.79 2.79 1.39
CA VAL A 27 3.01 2.96 -0.05
C VAL A 27 4.25 3.81 -0.26
N LYS A 28 5.16 3.31 -1.07
CA LYS A 28 6.38 4.02 -1.37
C LYS A 28 6.36 4.65 -2.75
N GLU A 29 5.83 3.94 -3.73
CA GLU A 29 5.75 4.47 -5.07
C GLU A 29 4.47 3.98 -5.71
N VAL A 30 3.94 4.77 -6.61
CA VAL A 30 2.73 4.43 -7.32
C VAL A 30 3.00 4.52 -8.79
N ASP A 31 2.67 3.44 -9.50
CA ASP A 31 2.75 3.41 -10.92
C ASP A 31 1.36 3.43 -11.49
N GLU A 32 1.23 3.23 -12.78
CA GLU A 32 -0.08 3.29 -13.39
C GLU A 32 -1.01 2.22 -12.90
N GLN A 33 -0.51 1.04 -12.71
CA GLN A 33 -1.37 -0.05 -12.29
C GLN A 33 -0.84 -0.79 -11.08
N THR A 34 0.32 -0.42 -10.59
CA THR A 34 0.91 -1.12 -9.48
C THR A 34 1.42 -0.13 -8.45
N VAL A 35 1.61 -0.62 -7.25
CA VAL A 35 2.16 0.18 -6.18
C VAL A 35 3.28 -0.59 -5.55
N LYS A 36 4.29 0.13 -5.12
CA LYS A 36 5.36 -0.47 -4.36
C LYS A 36 5.07 -0.19 -2.90
N VAL A 37 4.92 -1.24 -2.14
CA VAL A 37 4.47 -1.14 -0.76
C VAL A 37 5.48 -1.86 0.12
N ASP A 38 5.85 -1.21 1.22
CA ASP A 38 6.65 -1.86 2.24
C ASP A 38 5.68 -2.51 3.20
N VAL A 39 5.51 -3.81 3.05
CA VAL A 39 4.53 -4.55 3.82
C VAL A 39 5.19 -5.07 5.09
N GLN A 40 4.53 -4.85 6.22
CA GLN A 40 5.02 -5.35 7.48
C GLN A 40 4.41 -6.71 7.73
N ALA A 41 5.23 -7.74 7.64
CA ALA A 41 4.76 -9.09 7.81
C ALA A 41 5.81 -9.87 8.59
N TYR A 42 5.35 -10.65 9.54
CA TYR A 42 6.24 -11.55 10.27
C TYR A 42 7.39 -10.81 10.95
N GLY A 43 7.10 -9.62 11.45
CA GLY A 43 8.09 -8.88 12.21
C GLY A 43 9.13 -8.17 11.39
N ARG A 44 8.95 -8.08 10.08
CA ARG A 44 9.90 -7.38 9.25
C ARG A 44 9.18 -6.66 8.14
N VAL A 45 9.86 -5.73 7.53
CA VAL A 45 9.33 -4.95 6.44
C VAL A 45 9.86 -5.55 5.14
N THR A 46 8.95 -5.86 4.24
CA THR A 46 9.31 -6.46 2.97
C THR A 46 8.72 -5.61 1.84
N PRO A 47 9.56 -5.10 0.96
CA PRO A 47 9.02 -4.35 -0.17
C PRO A 47 8.43 -5.28 -1.19
N MET A 48 7.29 -4.91 -1.74
CA MET A 48 6.70 -5.74 -2.78
C MET A 48 5.85 -4.89 -3.68
N ASP A 49 5.71 -5.38 -4.92
CA ASP A 49 4.90 -4.71 -5.92
C ASP A 49 3.55 -5.37 -5.93
N LEU A 50 2.52 -4.57 -5.79
CA LEU A 50 1.16 -5.08 -5.75
C LEU A 50 0.32 -4.34 -6.77
N ALA A 51 -0.70 -5.01 -7.28
CA ALA A 51 -1.63 -4.33 -8.14
C ALA A 51 -2.50 -3.42 -7.30
N LEU A 52 -2.94 -2.34 -7.91
CA LEU A 52 -3.80 -1.41 -7.17
C LEU A 52 -5.03 -2.09 -6.62
N LYS A 53 -5.57 -3.07 -7.33
CA LYS A 53 -6.76 -3.74 -6.86
C LYS A 53 -6.49 -4.71 -5.73
N GLN A 54 -5.23 -4.93 -5.39
CA GLN A 54 -4.91 -5.85 -4.31
C GLN A 54 -4.74 -5.13 -2.98
N ILE A 55 -4.91 -3.83 -2.95
CA ILE A 55 -4.75 -3.08 -1.72
C ILE A 55 -5.96 -2.21 -1.48
N GLU A 56 -6.14 -1.84 -0.24
CA GLU A 56 -7.21 -0.96 0.14
C GLU A 56 -6.66 0.06 1.11
N LEU A 57 -7.04 1.30 0.91
CA LEU A 57 -6.56 2.35 1.78
C LEU A 57 -7.15 2.17 3.17
N VAL A 58 -6.28 2.23 4.15
CA VAL A 58 -6.73 2.18 5.53
C VAL A 58 -7.07 3.61 5.95
N PRO A 59 -8.29 3.85 6.41
CA PRO A 59 -8.67 5.21 6.77
C PRO A 59 -7.81 5.71 7.91
N GLU A 60 -7.37 6.93 7.80
CA GLU A 60 -6.65 7.52 8.88
C GLU A 60 -7.60 7.86 9.94
N ASN A 61 -7.27 7.50 11.15
CA ASN A 61 -8.14 7.74 12.21
C ASN A 61 -7.89 9.06 12.77
N SER A 62 -8.64 9.98 12.46
CA SER A 62 -8.38 11.19 13.05
C SER A 62 -9.18 11.43 14.21
N ASN A 63 -9.64 10.96 14.65
CA ASN A 63 -10.22 11.27 15.73
C ASN A 63 -10.31 11.28 16.44
#